data_4f8678b855941e02ed71fd8b1f88de95
#
_entry.id   4f8678b855941e02ed71fd8b1f88de95
#
_cell.length_a   1.000
_cell.length_b   1.000
_cell.length_c   1.000
_cell.angle_alpha   90.00
_cell.angle_beta   90.00
_cell.angle_gamma   90.00
#
_symmetry.space_group_name_H-M   'P 1'
#
loop_
_entity.id
_entity.type
_entity.pdbx_description
1 polymer ?
#
loop_
_entity_poly.entity_id
_entity_poly.type
_entity_poly.pdbx_seq_one_letter_code
_entity_poly.pdbx_strand_id
1 'polypeptide(L)'
;MEKLAELYKRWKGTAPAMMAQLPEAGSNRKYYRLTGEDGESVIGVVGNSRDENHTFIYLTRHFTERRLPVPRILAVDEDELRYLQTDLGSTSLFDVLRGGRESGGRYNMHEKQLLTAVIRELPNIQIRGARGLDWQVCYPQPEFDVDSVLFDLNYFKYCFLKATELEFHELKLEANFRLFAKDLTSEKSESFLYRDFQARNVMLDSNEKPYFIDYQGGRKGPFYYDLASFLWQAAAKYPFKLRRELVYEYYNSLKNYTEVPSVRHFVERLSLFVLFRTLQVLGAYGFRGYFEHKKHFINSIPPAIDNLRELLKLKKFFPYPYMMDMLRRLTELPQFAHIEEPALSRADGFKTTPHTVYKAHPQDGPATFSKYDGKGPLVVNVYSFSYRKGIPEDTSGNGGGYVFDCRSTHNPGRYEPYKQLTGLDEPVIRFLEDDGEILNFLNGVYALADHHVRRYIQRGFTSLMFCFGCTGGQHRSVYSAQHLAEHLHNKFGIEVHITHREQNISSVLQAKR
;
A
#
# COMPACT_ATOMS: atom_id res chain seq x y z
N MET A 1 16.88 27.49 2.41
CA MET A 1 15.73 28.31 2.89
C MET A 1 15.93 29.77 2.57
N GLU A 2 17.08 30.36 2.90
CA GLU A 2 17.40 31.77 2.67
C GLU A 2 17.17 32.22 1.23
N LYS A 3 17.75 31.54 0.22
CA LYS A 3 17.52 31.85 -1.22
C LYS A 3 16.04 31.76 -1.64
N LEU A 4 15.23 30.88 -1.03
CA LEU A 4 13.80 30.80 -1.33
C LEU A 4 13.03 31.98 -0.73
N ALA A 5 13.41 32.44 0.46
CA ALA A 5 12.86 33.67 1.06
C ALA A 5 13.25 34.91 0.27
N GLU A 6 14.48 34.96 -0.29
CA GLU A 6 14.93 36.03 -1.20
C GLU A 6 14.12 36.04 -2.51
N LEU A 7 13.85 34.84 -3.10
CA LEU A 7 13.00 34.72 -4.28
C LEU A 7 11.58 35.24 -3.99
N TYR A 8 11.02 34.90 -2.84
CA TYR A 8 9.72 35.42 -2.41
C TYR A 8 9.74 36.96 -2.27
N LYS A 9 10.78 37.50 -1.60
CA LYS A 9 10.93 38.93 -1.41
C LYS A 9 11.07 39.67 -2.77
N ARG A 10 11.79 39.11 -3.72
CA ARG A 10 11.88 39.68 -5.10
C ARG A 10 10.53 39.70 -5.79
N TRP A 11 9.70 38.69 -5.59
CA TRP A 11 8.38 38.57 -6.20
C TRP A 11 7.32 39.44 -5.52
N LYS A 12 7.22 39.39 -4.18
CA LYS A 12 6.13 40.03 -3.41
C LYS A 12 6.50 41.47 -2.96
N GLY A 13 7.80 41.80 -2.92
CA GLY A 13 8.34 43.06 -2.38
C GLY A 13 8.67 43.05 -0.90
N THR A 14 8.14 42.09 -0.14
CA THR A 14 8.36 41.88 1.31
C THR A 14 8.84 40.47 1.60
N ALA A 15 9.51 40.29 2.72
CA ALA A 15 9.86 38.93 3.18
C ALA A 15 8.60 38.12 3.59
N PRO A 16 8.61 36.80 3.51
CA PRO A 16 7.51 36.02 4.03
C PRO A 16 7.44 36.13 5.56
N ALA A 17 6.24 36.34 6.12
CA ALA A 17 6.02 36.37 7.55
C ALA A 17 6.20 34.98 8.20
N MET A 18 5.86 33.93 7.46
CA MET A 18 6.04 32.55 7.90
C MET A 18 6.49 31.66 6.74
N MET A 19 7.35 30.68 7.06
CA MET A 19 7.79 29.65 6.11
C MET A 19 7.77 28.29 6.81
N ALA A 20 6.88 27.39 6.35
CA ALA A 20 6.70 26.06 6.89
C ALA A 20 7.03 25.00 5.83
N GLN A 21 7.87 24.03 6.17
CA GLN A 21 8.14 22.88 5.30
C GLN A 21 6.92 21.96 5.28
N LEU A 22 6.49 21.58 4.08
CA LEU A 22 5.43 20.58 3.90
C LEU A 22 6.00 19.16 4.04
N PRO A 23 5.16 18.18 4.40
CA PRO A 23 5.57 16.78 4.51
C PRO A 23 6.20 16.27 3.19
N GLU A 24 7.27 15.48 3.31
CA GLU A 24 7.93 14.89 2.15
C GLU A 24 7.05 13.83 1.48
N ALA A 25 6.84 13.98 0.18
CA ALA A 25 5.94 13.13 -0.62
C ALA A 25 6.69 12.19 -1.57
N GLY A 26 7.80 11.58 -1.14
CA GLY A 26 8.54 10.57 -1.91
C GLY A 26 9.36 11.12 -3.10
N SER A 27 9.37 12.43 -3.31
CA SER A 27 10.21 13.15 -4.27
C SER A 27 11.47 13.70 -3.58
N ASN A 28 12.55 13.88 -4.35
CA ASN A 28 13.74 14.58 -3.86
C ASN A 28 13.55 16.09 -3.75
N ARG A 29 12.38 16.62 -4.12
CA ARG A 29 12.00 18.02 -3.98
C ARG A 29 11.51 18.32 -2.59
N LYS A 30 11.83 19.51 -2.09
CA LYS A 30 11.30 20.04 -0.83
C LYS A 30 10.29 21.14 -1.13
N TYR A 31 9.16 21.07 -0.46
CA TYR A 31 8.07 22.01 -0.61
C TYR A 31 7.91 22.83 0.66
N TYR A 32 7.69 24.12 0.51
CA TYR A 32 7.50 25.06 1.62
C TYR A 32 6.27 25.91 1.36
N ARG A 33 5.41 26.09 2.37
CA ARG A 33 4.37 27.09 2.33
C ARG A 33 4.92 28.39 2.89
N LEU A 34 4.91 29.45 2.08
CA LEU A 34 5.32 30.78 2.45
C LEU A 34 4.09 31.65 2.58
N THR A 35 3.89 32.28 3.73
CA THR A 35 2.71 33.12 4.02
C THR A 35 3.20 34.57 4.21
N GLY A 36 2.57 35.51 3.51
CA GLY A 36 2.83 36.92 3.66
C GLY A 36 2.14 37.52 4.90
N GLU A 37 2.45 38.77 5.24
CA GLU A 37 1.75 39.51 6.31
C GLU A 37 0.27 39.72 6.01
N ASP A 38 -0.12 39.73 4.74
CA ASP A 38 -1.49 39.80 4.24
C ASP A 38 -2.28 38.49 4.38
N GLY A 39 -1.65 37.43 4.87
CA GLY A 39 -2.24 36.10 4.99
C GLY A 39 -2.28 35.28 3.70
N GLU A 40 -1.87 35.84 2.54
CA GLU A 40 -1.77 35.07 1.30
C GLU A 40 -0.62 34.09 1.37
N SER A 41 -0.85 32.87 0.87
CA SER A 41 0.18 31.82 0.83
C SER A 41 0.53 31.39 -0.59
N VAL A 42 1.79 31.01 -0.76
CA VAL A 42 2.32 30.43 -1.99
C VAL A 42 3.16 29.20 -1.65
N ILE A 43 3.34 28.30 -2.61
CA ILE A 43 4.23 27.16 -2.46
C ILE A 43 5.57 27.49 -3.09
N GLY A 44 6.61 27.45 -2.28
CA GLY A 44 8.00 27.51 -2.71
C GLY A 44 8.57 26.10 -2.86
N VAL A 45 9.23 25.85 -3.96
CA VAL A 45 9.82 24.55 -4.27
C VAL A 45 11.33 24.66 -4.38
N VAL A 46 12.04 23.70 -3.78
CA VAL A 46 13.49 23.54 -3.91
C VAL A 46 13.75 22.15 -4.49
N GLY A 47 14.25 22.11 -5.71
CA GLY A 47 14.60 20.88 -6.42
C GLY A 47 16.10 20.65 -6.52
N ASN A 48 16.50 19.41 -6.79
CA ASN A 48 17.90 19.01 -6.96
C ASN A 48 18.29 18.80 -8.45
N SER A 49 17.29 18.72 -9.34
CA SER A 49 17.48 18.55 -10.77
C SER A 49 16.96 19.78 -11.51
N ARG A 50 17.85 20.47 -12.22
CA ARG A 50 17.49 21.61 -13.06
C ARG A 50 16.56 21.17 -14.19
N ASP A 51 16.90 20.10 -14.89
CA ASP A 51 16.14 19.62 -16.06
C ASP A 51 14.71 19.24 -15.69
N GLU A 52 14.53 18.56 -14.55
CA GLU A 52 13.20 18.20 -14.05
C GLU A 52 12.38 19.44 -13.65
N ASN A 53 13.01 20.42 -13.00
CA ASN A 53 12.35 21.68 -12.67
C ASN A 53 12.02 22.49 -13.92
N HIS A 54 12.95 22.57 -14.88
CA HIS A 54 12.73 23.23 -16.17
C HIS A 54 11.50 22.66 -16.88
N THR A 55 11.42 21.34 -16.98
CA THR A 55 10.25 20.65 -17.53
C THR A 55 8.96 21.04 -16.79
N PHE A 56 8.96 21.00 -15.45
CA PHE A 56 7.77 21.36 -14.67
C PHE A 56 7.36 22.80 -14.91
N ILE A 57 8.31 23.75 -14.89
CA ILE A 57 8.06 25.18 -15.10
C ILE A 57 7.50 25.43 -16.51
N TYR A 58 8.10 24.80 -17.53
CA TYR A 58 7.65 24.90 -18.91
C TYR A 58 6.23 24.35 -19.07
N LEU A 59 5.99 23.12 -18.64
CA LEU A 59 4.67 22.47 -18.71
C LEU A 59 3.60 23.27 -17.98
N THR A 60 3.92 23.80 -16.80
CA THR A 60 2.98 24.59 -15.99
C THR A 60 2.58 25.89 -16.72
N ARG A 61 3.53 26.60 -17.32
CA ARG A 61 3.25 27.79 -18.11
C ARG A 61 2.40 27.46 -19.34
N HIS A 62 2.80 26.43 -20.09
CA HIS A 62 2.08 25.94 -21.25
C HIS A 62 0.62 25.54 -20.93
N PHE A 63 0.39 24.85 -19.82
CA PHE A 63 -0.94 24.44 -19.36
C PHE A 63 -1.77 25.64 -18.86
N THR A 64 -1.14 26.57 -18.17
CA THR A 64 -1.80 27.79 -17.69
C THR A 64 -2.30 28.66 -18.85
N GLU A 65 -1.51 28.82 -19.91
CA GLU A 65 -1.91 29.54 -21.14
C GLU A 65 -3.14 28.91 -21.80
N ARG A 66 -3.30 27.58 -21.66
CA ARG A 66 -4.46 26.81 -22.16
C ARG A 66 -5.61 26.73 -21.17
N ARG A 67 -5.51 27.46 -20.05
CA ARG A 67 -6.52 27.50 -18.98
C ARG A 67 -6.83 26.11 -18.42
N LEU A 68 -5.83 25.22 -18.35
CA LEU A 68 -5.95 23.95 -17.68
C LEU A 68 -5.85 24.12 -16.16
N PRO A 69 -6.51 23.26 -15.37
CA PRO A 69 -6.54 23.38 -13.91
C PRO A 69 -5.23 22.86 -13.28
N VAL A 70 -4.20 23.70 -13.35
CA VAL A 70 -2.86 23.44 -12.78
C VAL A 70 -2.41 24.64 -11.95
N PRO A 71 -1.40 24.53 -11.07
CA PRO A 71 -0.84 25.69 -10.39
C PRO A 71 -0.27 26.68 -11.40
N ARG A 72 -0.07 27.94 -10.99
CA ARG A 72 0.61 28.95 -11.79
C ARG A 72 2.01 29.19 -11.25
N ILE A 73 3.00 29.31 -12.13
CA ILE A 73 4.34 29.74 -11.76
C ILE A 73 4.30 31.25 -11.48
N LEU A 74 4.77 31.66 -10.30
CA LEU A 74 4.78 33.04 -9.84
C LEU A 74 6.16 33.67 -9.98
N ALA A 75 7.21 32.93 -9.64
CA ALA A 75 8.60 33.36 -9.80
C ALA A 75 9.51 32.13 -9.97
N VAL A 76 10.63 32.33 -10.63
CA VAL A 76 11.66 31.30 -10.86
C VAL A 76 13.02 31.94 -10.56
N ASP A 77 13.89 31.20 -9.88
CA ASP A 77 15.27 31.62 -9.64
C ASP A 77 16.13 31.40 -10.90
N GLU A 78 17.23 32.13 -11.04
CA GLU A 78 18.10 32.08 -12.24
C GLU A 78 18.65 30.70 -12.55
N ASP A 79 18.90 29.88 -11.50
CA ASP A 79 19.41 28.52 -11.65
C ASP A 79 18.30 27.47 -11.87
N GLU A 80 17.01 27.88 -11.85
CA GLU A 80 15.82 27.03 -11.95
C GLU A 80 15.74 25.93 -10.88
N LEU A 81 16.59 25.98 -9.84
CA LEU A 81 16.51 25.03 -8.73
C LEU A 81 15.43 25.42 -7.70
N ARG A 82 14.94 26.67 -7.76
CA ARG A 82 13.89 27.19 -6.89
C ARG A 82 12.84 27.94 -7.70
N TYR A 83 11.60 27.75 -7.33
CA TYR A 83 10.49 28.50 -7.93
C TYR A 83 9.32 28.64 -6.93
N LEU A 84 8.48 29.63 -7.21
CA LEU A 84 7.23 29.85 -6.49
C LEU A 84 6.05 29.51 -7.39
N GLN A 85 5.05 28.88 -6.81
CA GLN A 85 3.78 28.58 -7.48
C GLN A 85 2.59 28.89 -6.58
N THR A 86 1.40 28.97 -7.16
CA THR A 86 0.16 29.17 -6.40
C THR A 86 -0.05 28.05 -5.39
N ASP A 87 -0.52 28.40 -4.20
CA ASP A 87 -0.95 27.43 -3.18
C ASP A 87 -2.37 26.93 -3.52
N LEU A 88 -2.53 25.64 -3.69
CA LEU A 88 -3.79 24.98 -3.97
C LEU A 88 -4.45 24.41 -2.70
N GLY A 89 -3.96 24.80 -1.53
CA GLY A 89 -4.42 24.29 -0.26
C GLY A 89 -3.74 22.98 0.17
N SER A 90 -4.37 22.24 1.07
CA SER A 90 -3.81 21.01 1.65
C SER A 90 -4.67 19.77 1.41
N THR A 91 -5.82 19.91 0.75
CA THR A 91 -6.76 18.81 0.57
C THR A 91 -6.52 18.12 -0.76
N SER A 92 -6.07 16.87 -0.73
CA SER A 92 -5.96 16.04 -1.93
C SER A 92 -7.24 15.20 -2.14
N LEU A 93 -7.49 14.83 -3.39
CA LEU A 93 -8.54 13.84 -3.70
C LEU A 93 -8.30 12.53 -2.93
N PHE A 94 -7.04 12.14 -2.75
CA PHE A 94 -6.70 10.95 -1.97
C PHE A 94 -7.20 11.04 -0.53
N ASP A 95 -7.13 12.20 0.12
CA ASP A 95 -7.60 12.39 1.50
C ASP A 95 -9.12 12.32 1.57
N VAL A 96 -9.82 12.97 0.65
CA VAL A 96 -11.29 12.96 0.60
C VAL A 96 -11.84 11.56 0.33
N LEU A 97 -11.16 10.76 -0.48
CA LEU A 97 -11.54 9.37 -0.79
C LEU A 97 -11.18 8.36 0.31
N ARG A 98 -10.77 8.80 1.50
CA ARG A 98 -10.35 7.93 2.60
C ARG A 98 -11.45 6.97 3.02
N GLY A 99 -12.69 7.45 3.16
CA GLY A 99 -13.85 6.66 3.58
C GLY A 99 -14.10 5.46 2.68
N GLY A 100 -14.08 5.67 1.35
CA GLY A 100 -14.24 4.61 0.37
C GLY A 100 -13.11 3.57 0.42
N ARG A 101 -11.85 4.00 0.61
CA ARG A 101 -10.70 3.11 0.72
C ARG A 101 -10.72 2.25 1.98
N GLU A 102 -10.96 2.87 3.14
CA GLU A 102 -10.98 2.20 4.45
C GLU A 102 -12.18 1.26 4.60
N SER A 103 -13.29 1.56 3.93
CA SER A 103 -14.47 0.68 3.89
C SER A 103 -14.36 -0.48 2.90
N GLY A 104 -13.16 -0.77 2.34
CA GLY A 104 -12.96 -1.86 1.40
C GLY A 104 -13.55 -1.57 0.01
N GLY A 105 -13.56 -0.32 -0.44
CA GLY A 105 -14.02 0.09 -1.78
C GLY A 105 -15.49 0.51 -1.83
N ARG A 106 -16.14 0.76 -0.71
CA ARG A 106 -17.52 1.27 -0.66
C ARG A 106 -17.55 2.79 -0.72
N TYR A 107 -17.30 3.32 -1.92
CA TYR A 107 -17.34 4.74 -2.19
C TYR A 107 -18.77 5.29 -2.14
N ASN A 108 -18.99 6.37 -1.39
CA ASN A 108 -20.27 7.05 -1.30
C ASN A 108 -20.58 7.90 -2.55
N MET A 109 -21.74 8.54 -2.61
CA MET A 109 -22.16 9.31 -3.78
C MET A 109 -21.26 10.52 -4.04
N HIS A 110 -20.86 11.26 -2.98
CA HIS A 110 -19.98 12.41 -3.10
C HIS A 110 -18.58 12.03 -3.62
N GLU A 111 -17.97 10.99 -3.04
CA GLU A 111 -16.69 10.46 -3.51
C GLU A 111 -16.73 10.04 -4.99
N LYS A 112 -17.85 9.42 -5.43
CA LYS A 112 -18.07 9.05 -6.84
C LYS A 112 -18.21 10.27 -7.75
N GLN A 113 -18.88 11.33 -7.30
CA GLN A 113 -19.00 12.57 -8.05
C GLN A 113 -17.64 13.23 -8.28
N LEU A 114 -16.78 13.29 -7.24
CA LEU A 114 -15.43 13.80 -7.35
C LEU A 114 -14.56 12.95 -8.29
N LEU A 115 -14.62 11.63 -8.18
CA LEU A 115 -13.94 10.72 -9.10
C LEU A 115 -14.39 10.95 -10.55
N THR A 116 -15.69 11.12 -10.77
CA THR A 116 -16.25 11.38 -12.10
C THR A 116 -15.77 12.73 -12.66
N ALA A 117 -15.75 13.78 -11.83
CA ALA A 117 -15.26 15.10 -12.23
C ALA A 117 -13.78 15.05 -12.67
N VAL A 118 -12.93 14.38 -11.88
CA VAL A 118 -11.50 14.22 -12.18
C VAL A 118 -11.28 13.41 -13.47
N ILE A 119 -12.01 12.31 -13.64
CA ILE A 119 -11.89 11.45 -14.83
C ILE A 119 -12.39 12.15 -16.10
N ARG A 120 -13.43 12.98 -16.01
CA ARG A 120 -13.91 13.79 -17.14
C ARG A 120 -12.95 14.91 -17.52
N GLU A 121 -12.14 15.41 -16.59
CA GLU A 121 -11.16 16.45 -16.83
C GLU A 121 -9.86 15.91 -17.46
N LEU A 122 -9.52 14.64 -17.24
CA LEU A 122 -8.29 14.05 -17.74
C LEU A 122 -8.09 14.19 -19.25
N PRO A 123 -9.09 13.95 -20.15
CA PRO A 123 -8.94 14.18 -21.60
C PRO A 123 -8.61 15.63 -21.96
N ASN A 124 -9.11 16.61 -21.20
CA ASN A 124 -8.77 18.02 -21.40
C ASN A 124 -7.26 18.26 -21.26
N ILE A 125 -6.67 17.70 -20.21
CA ILE A 125 -5.22 17.79 -19.97
C ILE A 125 -4.45 17.06 -21.06
N GLN A 126 -4.86 15.83 -21.38
CA GLN A 126 -4.15 14.97 -22.32
C GLN A 126 -4.18 15.49 -23.76
N ILE A 127 -5.30 16.02 -24.23
CA ILE A 127 -5.47 16.41 -25.62
C ILE A 127 -5.21 17.92 -25.82
N ARG A 128 -5.85 18.79 -25.01
CA ARG A 128 -5.58 20.24 -25.13
C ARG A 128 -4.20 20.61 -24.60
N GLY A 129 -3.74 19.94 -23.54
CA GLY A 129 -2.40 20.13 -23.00
C GLY A 129 -1.30 19.76 -24.00
N ALA A 130 -1.55 18.79 -24.88
CA ALA A 130 -0.59 18.39 -25.91
C ALA A 130 -0.45 19.39 -27.07
N ARG A 131 -1.47 20.22 -27.34
CA ARG A 131 -1.48 21.11 -28.50
C ARG A 131 -0.37 22.14 -28.45
N GLY A 132 0.58 22.07 -29.41
CA GLY A 132 1.71 23.00 -29.51
C GLY A 132 2.73 22.85 -28.36
N LEU A 133 2.78 21.71 -27.70
CA LEU A 133 3.79 21.39 -26.71
C LEU A 133 5.12 21.06 -27.41
N ASP A 134 6.21 21.62 -26.95
CA ASP A 134 7.55 21.18 -27.35
C ASP A 134 7.94 19.96 -26.53
N TRP A 135 7.87 18.79 -27.18
CA TRP A 135 8.15 17.52 -26.55
C TRP A 135 9.62 17.33 -26.14
N GLN A 136 10.54 18.07 -26.76
CA GLN A 136 11.97 17.98 -26.45
C GLN A 136 12.29 18.50 -25.04
N VAL A 137 11.39 19.29 -24.45
CA VAL A 137 11.52 19.79 -23.07
C VAL A 137 11.14 18.72 -22.04
N CYS A 138 10.47 17.64 -22.44
CA CYS A 138 10.02 16.61 -21.52
C CYS A 138 11.18 15.77 -20.97
N TYR A 139 11.30 15.71 -19.65
CA TYR A 139 12.33 14.94 -18.95
C TYR A 139 11.74 13.67 -18.30
N PRO A 140 12.45 12.54 -18.28
CA PRO A 140 13.80 12.29 -18.83
C PRO A 140 13.81 11.97 -20.33
N GLN A 141 12.67 11.95 -21.00
CA GLN A 141 12.56 11.63 -22.42
C GLN A 141 11.27 12.20 -23.02
N PRO A 142 11.27 12.51 -24.36
CA PRO A 142 10.17 13.22 -25.01
C PRO A 142 8.92 12.36 -25.25
N GLU A 143 9.04 11.05 -25.37
CA GLU A 143 7.92 10.19 -25.74
C GLU A 143 7.92 8.81 -25.05
N PHE A 144 6.76 8.18 -25.07
CA PHE A 144 6.55 6.80 -24.64
C PHE A 144 6.84 5.87 -25.82
N ASP A 145 8.02 5.32 -25.83
CA ASP A 145 8.57 4.46 -26.90
C ASP A 145 8.81 3.02 -26.42
N VAL A 146 9.27 2.17 -27.35
CA VAL A 146 9.60 0.77 -27.07
C VAL A 146 10.65 0.65 -25.97
N ASP A 147 11.67 1.52 -25.97
CA ASP A 147 12.77 1.44 -25.02
C ASP A 147 12.31 1.79 -23.61
N SER A 148 11.44 2.81 -23.46
CA SER A 148 10.84 3.15 -22.17
C SER A 148 9.94 2.05 -21.62
N VAL A 149 9.18 1.38 -22.47
CA VAL A 149 8.37 0.22 -22.08
C VAL A 149 9.24 -0.94 -21.63
N LEU A 150 10.30 -1.25 -22.40
CA LEU A 150 11.24 -2.31 -22.05
C LEU A 150 11.99 -2.01 -20.75
N PHE A 151 12.35 -0.75 -20.50
CA PHE A 151 12.94 -0.33 -19.24
C PHE A 151 12.03 -0.67 -18.05
N ASP A 152 10.77 -0.28 -18.12
CA ASP A 152 9.79 -0.55 -17.04
C ASP A 152 9.50 -2.06 -16.88
N LEU A 153 9.41 -2.83 -17.97
CA LEU A 153 9.25 -4.29 -17.92
C LEU A 153 10.49 -5.01 -17.35
N ASN A 154 11.69 -4.54 -17.67
CA ASN A 154 12.92 -5.04 -17.07
C ASN A 154 13.02 -4.66 -15.59
N TYR A 155 12.56 -3.48 -15.21
CA TYR A 155 12.46 -3.08 -13.81
C TYR A 155 11.53 -4.03 -13.03
N PHE A 156 10.37 -4.40 -13.59
CA PHE A 156 9.52 -5.46 -13.04
C PHE A 156 10.26 -6.79 -12.92
N LYS A 157 10.96 -7.24 -14.00
CA LYS A 157 11.67 -8.51 -14.03
C LYS A 157 12.73 -8.59 -12.92
N TYR A 158 13.58 -7.56 -12.79
CA TYR A 158 14.72 -7.60 -11.87
C TYR A 158 14.37 -7.22 -10.43
N CYS A 159 13.48 -6.25 -10.23
CA CYS A 159 13.17 -5.76 -8.89
C CYS A 159 12.02 -6.51 -8.21
N PHE A 160 11.17 -7.22 -8.97
CA PHE A 160 10.04 -7.94 -8.41
C PHE A 160 10.06 -9.43 -8.77
N LEU A 161 10.01 -9.77 -10.06
CA LEU A 161 9.85 -11.16 -10.49
C LEU A 161 10.99 -12.06 -9.99
N LYS A 162 12.25 -11.65 -10.13
CA LYS A 162 13.40 -12.42 -9.62
C LYS A 162 13.38 -12.55 -8.09
N ALA A 163 12.89 -11.57 -7.38
CA ALA A 163 12.78 -11.62 -5.93
C ALA A 163 11.68 -12.58 -5.42
N THR A 164 10.80 -13.07 -6.30
CA THR A 164 9.77 -14.07 -5.94
C THR A 164 10.27 -15.50 -6.03
N GLU A 165 11.50 -15.72 -6.49
CA GLU A 165 12.11 -17.05 -6.73
C GLU A 165 11.33 -17.92 -7.74
N LEU A 166 10.42 -17.33 -8.52
CA LEU A 166 9.73 -18.03 -9.60
C LEU A 166 10.71 -18.33 -10.73
N GLU A 167 10.86 -19.60 -11.08
CA GLU A 167 11.67 -20.01 -12.22
C GLU A 167 11.01 -19.63 -13.55
N PHE A 168 11.77 -18.99 -14.44
CA PHE A 168 11.34 -18.64 -15.79
C PHE A 168 12.51 -18.62 -16.78
N HIS A 169 12.17 -18.76 -18.06
CA HIS A 169 13.14 -18.72 -19.14
C HIS A 169 13.31 -17.28 -19.66
N GLU A 170 14.43 -16.65 -19.35
CA GLU A 170 14.67 -15.22 -19.62
C GLU A 170 14.49 -14.83 -21.09
N LEU A 171 15.06 -15.60 -22.03
CA LEU A 171 14.97 -15.27 -23.45
C LEU A 171 13.53 -15.35 -23.99
N LYS A 172 12.72 -16.30 -23.51
CA LYS A 172 11.31 -16.39 -23.90
C LYS A 172 10.50 -15.22 -23.35
N LEU A 173 10.79 -14.83 -22.11
CA LEU A 173 10.14 -13.66 -21.48
C LEU A 173 10.53 -12.37 -22.21
N GLU A 174 11.82 -12.20 -22.50
CA GLU A 174 12.32 -11.03 -23.24
C GLU A 174 11.70 -10.91 -24.64
N ALA A 175 11.54 -12.01 -25.36
CA ALA A 175 10.86 -12.03 -26.65
C ALA A 175 9.39 -11.56 -26.53
N ASN A 176 8.68 -12.00 -25.48
CA ASN A 176 7.31 -11.54 -25.22
C ASN A 176 7.26 -10.06 -24.78
N PHE A 177 8.22 -9.60 -23.99
CA PHE A 177 8.33 -8.18 -23.61
C PHE A 177 8.51 -7.28 -24.83
N ARG A 178 9.35 -7.67 -25.80
CA ARG A 178 9.53 -6.92 -27.06
C ARG A 178 8.26 -6.87 -27.92
N LEU A 179 7.51 -7.97 -27.99
CA LEU A 179 6.22 -8.00 -28.68
C LEU A 179 5.21 -7.08 -27.96
N PHE A 180 5.14 -7.18 -26.65
CA PHE A 180 4.24 -6.36 -25.83
C PHE A 180 4.57 -4.88 -25.93
N ALA A 181 5.86 -4.50 -25.89
CA ALA A 181 6.29 -3.13 -26.07
C ALA A 181 5.92 -2.58 -27.45
N LYS A 182 6.10 -3.36 -28.53
CA LYS A 182 5.67 -2.97 -29.88
C LYS A 182 4.15 -2.76 -29.94
N ASP A 183 3.36 -3.62 -29.32
CA ASP A 183 1.91 -3.47 -29.33
C ASP A 183 1.47 -2.22 -28.55
N LEU A 184 2.05 -1.94 -27.38
CA LEU A 184 1.74 -0.75 -26.61
C LEU A 184 2.05 0.55 -27.35
N THR A 185 3.08 0.55 -28.20
CA THR A 185 3.55 1.70 -28.96
C THR A 185 3.09 1.70 -30.43
N SER A 186 2.22 0.75 -30.84
CA SER A 186 1.77 0.60 -32.24
C SER A 186 0.91 1.73 -32.75
N GLU A 187 0.14 2.39 -31.87
CA GLU A 187 -0.71 3.50 -32.22
C GLU A 187 0.02 4.83 -32.02
N LYS A 188 0.09 5.65 -33.07
CA LYS A 188 0.60 7.00 -32.94
C LYS A 188 -0.34 7.80 -32.03
N SER A 189 0.24 8.45 -31.04
CA SER A 189 -0.49 9.30 -30.12
C SER A 189 0.10 10.70 -30.09
N GLU A 190 -0.74 11.69 -30.22
CA GLU A 190 -0.39 13.12 -30.08
C GLU A 190 -0.92 13.67 -28.75
N SER A 191 -1.11 12.81 -27.74
CA SER A 191 -1.61 13.19 -26.44
C SER A 191 -0.48 13.31 -25.41
N PHE A 192 -0.74 14.13 -24.38
CA PHE A 192 0.13 14.24 -23.22
C PHE A 192 -0.15 13.06 -22.29
N LEU A 193 0.84 12.20 -22.10
CA LEU A 193 0.85 11.14 -21.10
C LEU A 193 1.39 11.76 -19.81
N TYR A 194 0.54 11.84 -18.79
CA TYR A 194 0.85 12.46 -17.50
C TYR A 194 1.86 11.66 -16.66
N ARG A 195 1.82 10.33 -16.77
CA ARG A 195 2.62 9.28 -16.12
C ARG A 195 2.21 9.01 -14.66
N ASP A 196 2.25 10.01 -13.80
CA ASP A 196 1.94 9.84 -12.38
C ASP A 196 0.53 10.34 -12.01
N PHE A 197 -0.44 10.08 -12.89
CA PHE A 197 -1.83 10.43 -12.67
C PHE A 197 -2.46 9.52 -11.60
N GLN A 198 -2.63 10.06 -10.41
CA GLN A 198 -3.19 9.36 -9.25
C GLN A 198 -3.85 10.34 -8.26
N ALA A 199 -4.73 9.83 -7.40
CA ALA A 199 -5.56 10.67 -6.52
C ALA A 199 -4.76 11.60 -5.58
N ARG A 200 -3.53 11.23 -5.19
CA ARG A 200 -2.65 12.09 -4.38
C ARG A 200 -2.13 13.31 -5.13
N ASN A 201 -2.10 13.25 -6.45
CA ASN A 201 -1.62 14.31 -7.35
C ASN A 201 -2.77 15.16 -7.92
N VAL A 202 -3.96 15.04 -7.31
CA VAL A 202 -5.12 15.88 -7.59
C VAL A 202 -5.47 16.64 -6.31
N MET A 203 -5.30 17.97 -6.35
CA MET A 203 -5.69 18.86 -5.26
C MET A 203 -7.11 19.36 -5.48
N LEU A 204 -7.85 19.59 -4.40
CA LEU A 204 -9.21 20.15 -4.44
C LEU A 204 -9.20 21.53 -3.80
N ASP A 205 -9.72 22.52 -4.52
CA ASP A 205 -9.91 23.86 -3.94
C ASP A 205 -11.10 23.91 -2.98
N SER A 206 -11.40 25.06 -2.40
CA SER A 206 -12.52 25.26 -1.45
C SER A 206 -13.89 24.96 -2.06
N ASN A 207 -14.00 24.92 -3.39
CA ASN A 207 -15.22 24.58 -4.13
C ASN A 207 -15.15 23.13 -4.67
N GLU A 208 -14.21 22.33 -4.19
CA GLU A 208 -13.95 20.96 -4.62
C GLU A 208 -13.59 20.80 -6.11
N LYS A 209 -13.15 21.88 -6.75
CA LYS A 209 -12.67 21.84 -8.13
C LYS A 209 -11.29 21.18 -8.16
N PRO A 210 -11.07 20.18 -9.05
CA PRO A 210 -9.78 19.51 -9.14
C PRO A 210 -8.70 20.37 -9.82
N TYR A 211 -7.50 20.35 -9.25
CA TYR A 211 -6.25 20.87 -9.80
C TYR A 211 -5.20 19.78 -9.83
N PHE A 212 -4.40 19.75 -10.87
CA PHE A 212 -3.46 18.68 -11.14
C PHE A 212 -2.03 19.13 -10.89
N ILE A 213 -1.25 18.29 -10.21
CA ILE A 213 0.15 18.54 -9.82
C ILE A 213 1.02 17.31 -10.13
N ASP A 214 2.35 17.46 -10.09
CA ASP A 214 3.30 16.34 -10.23
C ASP A 214 3.33 15.71 -11.65
N TYR A 215 3.22 16.54 -12.68
CA TYR A 215 3.21 16.12 -14.10
C TYR A 215 4.54 16.29 -14.83
N GLN A 216 5.64 16.60 -14.14
CA GLN A 216 6.95 16.81 -14.76
C GLN A 216 7.54 15.55 -15.43
N GLY A 217 7.11 14.37 -15.05
CA GLY A 217 7.45 13.12 -15.73
C GLY A 217 6.67 12.87 -17.02
N GLY A 218 5.78 13.82 -17.37
CA GLY A 218 4.91 13.70 -18.54
C GLY A 218 5.66 13.84 -19.86
N ARG A 219 5.09 13.25 -20.90
CA ARG A 219 5.69 13.15 -22.24
C ARG A 219 4.63 12.89 -23.31
N LYS A 220 5.04 12.84 -24.56
CA LYS A 220 4.17 12.36 -25.63
C LYS A 220 3.84 10.88 -25.43
N GLY A 221 2.57 10.49 -25.51
CA GLY A 221 2.20 9.07 -25.37
C GLY A 221 0.70 8.82 -25.39
N PRO A 222 0.30 7.55 -25.32
CA PRO A 222 -1.11 7.15 -25.45
C PRO A 222 -1.93 7.52 -24.21
N PHE A 223 -3.11 8.06 -24.42
CA PHE A 223 -4.03 8.50 -23.37
C PHE A 223 -4.59 7.36 -22.50
N TYR A 224 -4.45 6.11 -22.90
CA TYR A 224 -4.87 4.93 -22.11
C TYR A 224 -4.09 4.76 -20.81
N TYR A 225 -2.81 5.15 -20.81
CA TYR A 225 -1.88 4.90 -19.71
C TYR A 225 -2.35 5.53 -18.40
N ASP A 226 -2.74 6.81 -18.44
CA ASP A 226 -3.11 7.55 -17.24
C ASP A 226 -4.43 7.04 -16.64
N LEU A 227 -5.39 6.68 -17.51
CA LEU A 227 -6.63 6.06 -17.09
C LEU A 227 -6.38 4.71 -16.39
N ALA A 228 -5.48 3.89 -16.96
CA ALA A 228 -5.05 2.64 -16.33
C ALA A 228 -4.34 2.89 -14.99
N SER A 229 -3.43 3.87 -14.93
CA SER A 229 -2.71 4.26 -13.71
C SER A 229 -3.65 4.67 -12.59
N PHE A 230 -4.67 5.45 -12.88
CA PHE A 230 -5.62 5.96 -11.89
C PHE A 230 -6.58 4.87 -11.41
N LEU A 231 -7.24 4.16 -12.34
CA LEU A 231 -8.32 3.23 -12.00
C LEU A 231 -7.85 1.88 -11.45
N TRP A 232 -6.61 1.45 -11.75
CA TRP A 232 -6.02 0.21 -11.23
C TRP A 232 -4.97 0.45 -10.16
N GLN A 233 -4.95 1.64 -9.55
CA GLN A 233 -4.13 1.89 -8.38
C GLN A 233 -4.53 0.94 -7.24
N ALA A 234 -3.59 0.07 -6.82
CA ALA A 234 -3.85 -0.99 -5.85
C ALA A 234 -4.41 -0.47 -4.52
N ALA A 235 -3.85 0.63 -4.01
CA ALA A 235 -4.27 1.23 -2.74
C ALA A 235 -5.68 1.85 -2.78
N ALA A 236 -6.21 2.16 -3.96
CA ALA A 236 -7.54 2.79 -4.10
C ALA A 236 -8.69 1.80 -3.92
N LYS A 237 -8.46 0.50 -4.19
CA LYS A 237 -9.47 -0.57 -4.06
C LYS A 237 -10.79 -0.27 -4.80
N TYR A 238 -10.73 0.42 -5.96
CA TYR A 238 -11.92 0.72 -6.74
C TYR A 238 -12.62 -0.57 -7.18
N PRO A 239 -13.92 -0.77 -6.85
CA PRO A 239 -14.67 -1.95 -7.27
C PRO A 239 -14.81 -2.01 -8.81
N PHE A 240 -14.88 -3.22 -9.35
CA PHE A 240 -15.02 -3.44 -10.79
C PHE A 240 -16.16 -2.61 -11.43
N LYS A 241 -17.32 -2.54 -10.77
CA LYS A 241 -18.47 -1.75 -11.25
C LYS A 241 -18.10 -0.26 -11.38
N LEU A 242 -17.46 0.32 -10.35
CA LEU A 242 -17.05 1.72 -10.37
C LEU A 242 -15.98 1.98 -11.44
N ARG A 243 -14.97 1.09 -11.56
CA ARG A 243 -13.95 1.20 -12.63
C ARG A 243 -14.62 1.25 -14.00
N ARG A 244 -15.59 0.37 -14.27
CA ARG A 244 -16.31 0.34 -15.54
C ARG A 244 -17.11 1.62 -15.79
N GLU A 245 -17.81 2.13 -14.79
CA GLU A 245 -18.53 3.41 -14.86
C GLU A 245 -17.56 4.56 -15.22
N LEU A 246 -16.43 4.67 -14.52
CA LEU A 246 -15.43 5.71 -14.75
C LEU A 246 -14.73 5.57 -16.13
N VAL A 247 -14.51 4.35 -16.63
CA VAL A 247 -14.01 4.13 -18.00
C VAL A 247 -15.00 4.70 -19.03
N TYR A 248 -16.30 4.51 -18.83
CA TYR A 248 -17.32 5.10 -19.73
C TYR A 248 -17.38 6.62 -19.63
N GLU A 249 -17.24 7.18 -18.43
CA GLU A 249 -17.15 8.63 -18.22
C GLU A 249 -15.96 9.25 -18.94
N TYR A 250 -14.79 8.61 -18.82
CA TYR A 250 -13.59 9.02 -19.55
C TYR A 250 -13.81 8.95 -21.08
N TYR A 251 -14.28 7.79 -21.56
CA TYR A 251 -14.52 7.57 -22.99
C TYR A 251 -15.48 8.60 -23.58
N ASN A 252 -16.56 8.93 -22.87
CA ASN A 252 -17.52 9.93 -23.32
C ASN A 252 -16.93 11.34 -23.27
N SER A 253 -16.14 11.68 -22.27
CA SER A 253 -15.44 12.96 -22.21
C SER A 253 -14.41 13.09 -23.32
N LEU A 254 -13.66 12.04 -23.63
CA LEU A 254 -12.61 12.04 -24.66
C LEU A 254 -13.16 12.40 -26.06
N LYS A 255 -14.39 12.01 -26.39
CA LYS A 255 -15.08 12.37 -27.65
C LYS A 255 -15.19 13.87 -27.89
N ASN A 256 -15.16 14.69 -26.85
CA ASN A 256 -15.25 16.14 -26.97
C ASN A 256 -13.91 16.77 -27.43
N TYR A 257 -12.83 16.00 -27.45
CA TYR A 257 -11.47 16.52 -27.68
C TYR A 257 -10.78 15.92 -28.90
N THR A 258 -11.12 14.66 -29.27
CA THR A 258 -10.51 13.92 -30.36
C THR A 258 -11.44 12.83 -30.89
N GLU A 259 -11.13 12.32 -32.08
CA GLU A 259 -11.74 11.10 -32.58
C GLU A 259 -11.35 9.92 -31.70
N VAL A 260 -12.31 9.04 -31.41
CA VAL A 260 -12.09 7.89 -30.54
C VAL A 260 -12.45 6.59 -31.27
N PRO A 261 -11.72 5.49 -31.02
CA PRO A 261 -12.06 4.20 -31.60
C PRO A 261 -13.39 3.68 -31.03
N SER A 262 -13.91 2.58 -31.58
CA SER A 262 -15.08 1.92 -31.00
C SER A 262 -14.85 1.57 -29.53
N VAL A 263 -15.91 1.55 -28.71
CA VAL A 263 -15.81 1.19 -27.27
C VAL A 263 -15.09 -0.14 -27.06
N ARG A 264 -15.36 -1.11 -27.94
CA ARG A 264 -14.73 -2.43 -27.88
C ARG A 264 -13.21 -2.31 -28.06
N HIS A 265 -12.75 -1.64 -29.10
CA HIS A 265 -11.33 -1.44 -29.36
C HIS A 265 -10.66 -0.63 -28.24
N PHE A 266 -11.34 0.44 -27.77
CA PHE A 266 -10.85 1.23 -26.63
C PHE A 266 -10.60 0.37 -25.40
N VAL A 267 -11.55 -0.49 -25.01
CA VAL A 267 -11.42 -1.37 -23.82
C VAL A 267 -10.35 -2.44 -24.05
N GLU A 268 -10.23 -2.99 -25.27
CA GLU A 268 -9.16 -3.93 -25.63
C GLU A 268 -7.78 -3.28 -25.47
N ARG A 269 -7.59 -2.07 -26.00
CA ARG A 269 -6.34 -1.31 -25.86
C ARG A 269 -6.07 -0.94 -24.40
N LEU A 270 -7.06 -0.40 -23.68
CA LEU A 270 -6.93 -0.05 -22.27
C LEU A 270 -6.46 -1.26 -21.45
N SER A 271 -6.92 -2.46 -21.74
CA SER A 271 -6.53 -3.68 -21.03
C SER A 271 -5.02 -3.98 -21.15
N LEU A 272 -4.39 -3.66 -22.29
CA LEU A 272 -2.94 -3.77 -22.46
C LEU A 272 -2.20 -2.78 -21.54
N PHE A 273 -2.68 -1.55 -21.45
CA PHE A 273 -2.09 -0.54 -20.55
C PHE A 273 -2.33 -0.86 -19.08
N VAL A 274 -3.45 -1.49 -18.74
CA VAL A 274 -3.69 -1.99 -17.37
C VAL A 274 -2.68 -3.07 -17.03
N LEU A 275 -2.42 -4.03 -17.93
CA LEU A 275 -1.38 -5.05 -17.72
C LEU A 275 -0.01 -4.40 -17.55
N PHE A 276 0.38 -3.53 -18.47
CA PHE A 276 1.66 -2.84 -18.42
C PHE A 276 1.85 -2.06 -17.11
N ARG A 277 0.84 -1.27 -16.73
CA ARG A 277 0.91 -0.47 -15.50
C ARG A 277 0.95 -1.34 -14.24
N THR A 278 0.24 -2.47 -14.24
CA THR A 278 0.30 -3.44 -13.13
C THR A 278 1.70 -4.02 -12.97
N LEU A 279 2.38 -4.40 -14.07
CA LEU A 279 3.76 -4.89 -14.01
C LEU A 279 4.73 -3.80 -13.55
N GLN A 280 4.58 -2.58 -14.06
CA GLN A 280 5.42 -1.44 -13.69
C GLN A 280 5.33 -1.14 -12.18
N VAL A 281 4.11 -1.08 -11.61
CA VAL A 281 3.95 -0.82 -10.17
C VAL A 281 4.47 -1.97 -9.31
N LEU A 282 4.33 -3.23 -9.75
CA LEU A 282 4.94 -4.37 -9.07
C LEU A 282 6.46 -4.25 -9.04
N GLY A 283 7.10 -3.79 -10.13
CA GLY A 283 8.53 -3.48 -10.14
C GLY A 283 8.91 -2.43 -9.10
N ALA A 284 8.16 -1.32 -9.05
CA ALA A 284 8.38 -0.26 -8.07
C ALA A 284 8.13 -0.73 -6.62
N TYR A 285 7.10 -1.55 -6.39
CA TYR A 285 6.81 -2.12 -5.09
C TYR A 285 7.88 -3.14 -4.67
N GLY A 286 8.41 -3.92 -5.61
CA GLY A 286 9.53 -4.83 -5.37
C GLY A 286 10.77 -4.06 -4.94
N PHE A 287 11.19 -3.05 -5.70
CA PHE A 287 12.35 -2.25 -5.35
C PHE A 287 12.21 -1.57 -3.99
N ARG A 288 11.14 -0.77 -3.83
CA ARG A 288 10.95 -0.02 -2.59
C ARG A 288 10.55 -0.88 -1.39
N GLY A 289 9.89 -2.01 -1.61
CA GLY A 289 9.49 -2.96 -0.58
C GLY A 289 10.61 -3.89 -0.18
N TYR A 290 11.17 -4.65 -1.12
CA TYR A 290 12.14 -5.68 -0.81
C TYR A 290 13.55 -5.13 -0.61
N PHE A 291 13.98 -4.10 -1.38
CA PHE A 291 15.34 -3.55 -1.28
C PHE A 291 15.44 -2.33 -0.35
N GLU A 292 14.47 -1.40 -0.39
CA GLU A 292 14.45 -0.25 0.52
C GLU A 292 13.69 -0.52 1.84
N HIS A 293 13.10 -1.70 2.01
CA HIS A 293 12.35 -2.14 3.20
C HIS A 293 11.19 -1.23 3.63
N LYS A 294 10.57 -0.53 2.67
CA LYS A 294 9.43 0.35 2.94
C LYS A 294 8.12 -0.44 3.05
N LYS A 295 7.61 -0.66 4.25
CA LYS A 295 6.45 -1.52 4.56
C LYS A 295 5.19 -1.20 3.73
N HIS A 296 4.89 0.07 3.47
CA HIS A 296 3.68 0.44 2.72
C HIS A 296 3.72 -0.03 1.26
N PHE A 297 4.91 -0.20 0.65
CA PHE A 297 5.03 -0.79 -0.68
C PHE A 297 4.84 -2.31 -0.62
N ILE A 298 5.37 -2.99 0.40
CA ILE A 298 5.11 -4.42 0.62
C ILE A 298 3.61 -4.68 0.74
N ASN A 299 2.90 -3.88 1.54
CA ASN A 299 1.45 -3.98 1.74
C ASN A 299 0.63 -3.68 0.46
N SER A 300 1.24 -3.04 -0.54
CA SER A 300 0.60 -2.75 -1.83
C SER A 300 0.75 -3.89 -2.84
N ILE A 301 1.62 -4.88 -2.59
CA ILE A 301 1.85 -6.01 -3.49
C ILE A 301 0.60 -6.91 -3.59
N PRO A 302 -0.01 -7.40 -2.48
CA PRO A 302 -1.18 -8.28 -2.59
C PRO A 302 -2.33 -7.71 -3.42
N PRO A 303 -2.82 -6.47 -3.19
CA PRO A 303 -3.88 -5.91 -4.02
C PRO A 303 -3.47 -5.66 -5.48
N ALA A 304 -2.16 -5.47 -5.78
CA ALA A 304 -1.68 -5.41 -7.16
C ALA A 304 -1.71 -6.78 -7.84
N ILE A 305 -1.36 -7.84 -7.12
CA ILE A 305 -1.49 -9.23 -7.58
C ILE A 305 -2.97 -9.59 -7.82
N ASP A 306 -3.90 -9.09 -7.01
CA ASP A 306 -5.33 -9.31 -7.22
C ASP A 306 -5.83 -8.64 -8.49
N ASN A 307 -5.41 -7.40 -8.75
CA ASN A 307 -5.67 -6.73 -10.03
C ASN A 307 -5.11 -7.56 -11.21
N LEU A 308 -3.92 -8.15 -11.06
CA LEU A 308 -3.34 -9.02 -12.08
C LEU A 308 -4.17 -10.29 -12.29
N ARG A 309 -4.63 -10.95 -11.22
CA ARG A 309 -5.52 -12.13 -11.31
C ARG A 309 -6.81 -11.83 -12.05
N GLU A 310 -7.46 -10.70 -11.73
CA GLU A 310 -8.68 -10.27 -12.44
C GLU A 310 -8.41 -10.08 -13.93
N LEU A 311 -7.31 -9.42 -14.27
CA LEU A 311 -6.94 -9.15 -15.65
C LEU A 311 -6.63 -10.44 -16.43
N LEU A 312 -5.94 -11.40 -15.81
CA LEU A 312 -5.59 -12.68 -16.42
C LEU A 312 -6.80 -13.56 -16.77
N LYS A 313 -7.98 -13.31 -16.16
CA LYS A 313 -9.24 -13.97 -16.54
C LYS A 313 -9.72 -13.56 -17.94
N LEU A 314 -9.27 -12.42 -18.45
CA LEU A 314 -9.59 -11.89 -19.77
C LEU A 314 -8.74 -12.55 -20.87
N LYS A 315 -8.81 -13.86 -21.03
CA LYS A 315 -7.93 -14.72 -21.86
C LYS A 315 -7.75 -14.31 -23.33
N LYS A 316 -8.61 -13.44 -23.87
CA LYS A 316 -8.68 -13.14 -25.32
C LYS A 316 -7.79 -11.99 -25.80
N PHE A 317 -7.20 -11.21 -24.88
CA PHE A 317 -6.60 -9.93 -25.22
C PHE A 317 -5.07 -9.90 -25.29
N PHE A 318 -4.40 -11.00 -24.87
CA PHE A 318 -2.96 -10.98 -24.69
C PHE A 318 -2.28 -12.07 -25.52
N PRO A 319 -1.72 -11.74 -26.70
CA PRO A 319 -1.06 -12.72 -27.57
C PRO A 319 0.39 -13.05 -27.13
N TYR A 320 0.67 -13.05 -25.82
CA TYR A 320 2.01 -13.27 -25.25
C TYR A 320 2.03 -14.56 -24.42
N PRO A 321 2.01 -15.75 -25.05
CA PRO A 321 1.68 -17.00 -24.34
C PRO A 321 2.62 -17.33 -23.21
N TYR A 322 3.94 -17.12 -23.40
CA TYR A 322 4.91 -17.39 -22.34
C TYR A 322 4.79 -16.42 -21.16
N MET A 323 4.67 -15.12 -21.43
CA MET A 323 4.47 -14.11 -20.39
C MET A 323 3.18 -14.37 -19.63
N MET A 324 2.08 -14.71 -20.32
CA MET A 324 0.78 -14.97 -19.68
C MET A 324 0.82 -16.22 -18.80
N ASP A 325 1.51 -17.28 -19.21
CA ASP A 325 1.73 -18.49 -18.40
C ASP A 325 2.56 -18.15 -17.15
N MET A 326 3.66 -17.46 -17.33
CA MET A 326 4.53 -17.02 -16.24
C MET A 326 3.76 -16.15 -15.23
N LEU A 327 2.93 -15.18 -15.70
CA LEU A 327 2.14 -14.32 -14.82
C LEU A 327 1.06 -15.12 -14.05
N ARG A 328 0.44 -16.15 -14.65
CA ARG A 328 -0.47 -17.05 -13.89
C ARG A 328 0.28 -17.77 -12.77
N ARG A 329 1.41 -18.40 -13.09
CA ARG A 329 2.26 -19.07 -12.09
C ARG A 329 2.70 -18.10 -10.98
N LEU A 330 3.05 -16.86 -11.35
CA LEU A 330 3.37 -15.81 -10.39
C LEU A 330 2.21 -15.56 -9.40
N THR A 331 0.98 -15.42 -9.91
CA THR A 331 -0.19 -15.16 -9.04
C THR A 331 -0.59 -16.35 -8.19
N GLU A 332 -0.14 -17.55 -8.52
CA GLU A 332 -0.41 -18.81 -7.81
C GLU A 332 0.67 -19.16 -6.75
N LEU A 333 1.74 -18.37 -6.67
CA LEU A 333 2.77 -18.58 -5.66
C LEU A 333 2.18 -18.54 -4.24
N PRO A 334 2.62 -19.44 -3.34
CA PRO A 334 2.08 -19.53 -1.96
C PRO A 334 2.10 -18.20 -1.21
N GLN A 335 3.10 -17.36 -1.45
CA GLN A 335 3.23 -16.03 -0.84
C GLN A 335 2.19 -15.02 -1.31
N PHE A 336 1.53 -15.27 -2.46
CA PHE A 336 0.45 -14.47 -3.02
C PHE A 336 -0.86 -15.24 -3.06
N ALA A 337 -0.89 -16.50 -2.62
CA ALA A 337 -2.15 -17.21 -2.49
C ALA A 337 -3.11 -16.36 -1.65
N HIS A 338 -4.35 -16.17 -2.14
CA HIS A 338 -5.39 -15.71 -1.25
C HIS A 338 -5.41 -16.69 -0.08
N ILE A 339 -4.98 -16.23 1.09
CA ILE A 339 -5.60 -16.73 2.29
C ILE A 339 -7.04 -16.28 2.08
N GLU A 340 -7.93 -17.18 1.64
CA GLU A 340 -9.36 -16.94 1.82
C GLU A 340 -9.46 -16.61 3.30
N GLU A 341 -9.59 -15.32 3.63
CA GLU A 341 -10.27 -14.98 4.87
C GLU A 341 -11.57 -15.77 4.74
N PRO A 342 -11.82 -16.74 5.63
CA PRO A 342 -13.06 -17.49 5.58
C PRO A 342 -14.12 -16.41 5.50
N ALA A 343 -14.93 -16.45 4.43
CA ALA A 343 -15.90 -15.41 4.16
C ALA A 343 -16.64 -15.19 5.47
N LEU A 344 -16.27 -14.12 6.17
CA LEU A 344 -16.99 -13.68 7.36
C LEU A 344 -18.37 -13.46 6.82
N SER A 345 -19.23 -14.45 7.06
CA SER A 345 -20.60 -14.40 6.58
C SER A 345 -21.12 -13.08 7.10
N ARG A 346 -21.56 -12.19 6.23
CA ARG A 346 -22.09 -10.87 6.54
C ARG A 346 -23.30 -10.91 7.50
N ALA A 347 -23.68 -12.09 7.97
CA ALA A 347 -24.77 -12.31 8.92
C ALA A 347 -24.32 -12.24 10.38
N ASP A 348 -23.04 -12.51 10.66
CA ASP A 348 -22.49 -12.35 11.99
C ASP A 348 -21.71 -11.04 12.02
N GLY A 349 -22.44 -9.93 12.27
CA GLY A 349 -21.81 -8.76 12.86
C GLY A 349 -20.92 -9.28 13.98
N PHE A 350 -19.72 -8.70 14.16
CA PHE A 350 -18.84 -9.00 15.28
C PHE A 350 -19.69 -9.16 16.55
N LYS A 351 -20.26 -10.33 16.73
CA LYS A 351 -20.50 -10.83 18.05
C LYS A 351 -19.11 -11.17 18.51
N THR A 352 -18.47 -10.17 19.16
CA THR A 352 -17.53 -10.52 20.19
C THR A 352 -18.21 -11.63 20.93
N THR A 353 -17.75 -12.88 20.73
CA THR A 353 -18.05 -13.94 21.68
C THR A 353 -17.81 -13.26 23.01
N PRO A 354 -18.79 -13.20 23.94
CA PRO A 354 -18.56 -12.58 25.22
C PRO A 354 -17.25 -13.21 25.69
N HIS A 355 -16.20 -12.36 25.84
CA HIS A 355 -14.95 -12.85 26.36
C HIS A 355 -15.34 -13.57 27.62
N THR A 356 -15.13 -14.88 27.67
CA THR A 356 -15.30 -15.60 28.91
C THR A 356 -14.27 -14.97 29.80
N VAL A 357 -14.72 -14.04 30.66
CA VAL A 357 -13.86 -13.43 31.66
C VAL A 357 -13.31 -14.59 32.43
N TYR A 358 -12.04 -14.92 32.17
CA TYR A 358 -11.38 -16.01 32.88
C TYR A 358 -11.28 -15.55 34.32
N LYS A 359 -12.22 -15.98 35.12
CA LYS A 359 -12.10 -15.91 36.57
C LYS A 359 -11.15 -17.01 36.95
N ALA A 360 -9.90 -16.68 37.23
CA ALA A 360 -8.95 -17.59 37.83
C ALA A 360 -9.66 -18.29 38.99
N HIS A 361 -9.83 -19.60 38.86
CA HIS A 361 -10.36 -20.37 39.97
C HIS A 361 -9.32 -20.35 41.10
N PRO A 362 -9.73 -20.17 42.37
CA PRO A 362 -8.81 -20.17 43.53
C PRO A 362 -7.97 -21.46 43.69
N GLN A 363 -8.24 -22.47 42.86
CA GLN A 363 -7.54 -23.76 42.86
C GLN A 363 -6.43 -23.87 41.79
N ASP A 364 -6.24 -22.85 40.93
CA ASP A 364 -5.16 -22.83 39.95
C ASP A 364 -3.85 -22.45 40.66
N GLY A 365 -3.29 -23.40 41.41
CA GLY A 365 -1.92 -23.31 41.91
C GLY A 365 -0.93 -23.51 40.76
N PRO A 366 0.39 -23.26 40.98
CA PRO A 366 1.39 -23.47 39.95
C PRO A 366 1.35 -24.92 39.49
N ALA A 367 0.85 -25.14 38.26
CA ALA A 367 0.83 -26.48 37.67
C ALA A 367 2.29 -26.90 37.43
N THR A 368 2.74 -27.93 38.19
CA THR A 368 3.99 -28.60 37.90
C THR A 368 3.75 -29.53 36.70
N PHE A 369 4.13 -29.05 35.51
CA PHE A 369 4.12 -29.90 34.32
C PHE A 369 5.18 -31.00 34.47
N SER A 370 4.78 -32.26 34.33
CA SER A 370 5.73 -33.35 34.16
C SER A 370 6.50 -33.13 32.86
N LYS A 371 7.81 -33.35 32.87
CA LYS A 371 8.63 -33.28 31.66
C LYS A 371 8.00 -34.18 30.58
N TYR A 372 7.69 -33.62 29.40
CA TYR A 372 7.09 -34.35 28.31
C TYR A 372 7.98 -35.55 27.89
N ASP A 373 7.45 -36.73 27.79
CA ASP A 373 8.19 -37.99 27.54
C ASP A 373 8.40 -38.30 26.04
N GLY A 374 7.97 -37.40 25.15
CA GLY A 374 8.12 -37.55 23.70
C GLY A 374 7.12 -38.51 23.04
N LYS A 375 6.09 -38.95 23.76
CA LYS A 375 5.08 -39.88 23.26
C LYS A 375 3.68 -39.26 23.31
N GLY A 376 2.90 -39.46 22.23
CA GLY A 376 1.50 -39.03 22.17
C GLY A 376 1.24 -37.91 21.11
N PRO A 377 0.02 -37.35 21.10
CA PRO A 377 -0.35 -36.26 20.18
C PRO A 377 0.45 -34.98 20.48
N LEU A 378 0.39 -34.04 19.55
CA LEU A 378 1.06 -32.73 19.68
C LEU A 378 0.50 -31.95 20.86
N VAL A 379 1.37 -31.53 21.77
CA VAL A 379 1.11 -30.55 22.84
C VAL A 379 1.81 -29.26 22.48
N VAL A 380 1.09 -28.14 22.54
CA VAL A 380 1.66 -26.79 22.29
C VAL A 380 1.81 -26.05 23.60
N ASN A 381 3.03 -25.58 23.88
CA ASN A 381 3.34 -24.80 25.06
C ASN A 381 3.42 -23.32 24.71
N VAL A 382 2.61 -22.47 25.33
CA VAL A 382 2.56 -21.02 25.07
C VAL A 382 2.93 -20.26 26.34
N TYR A 383 3.94 -19.39 26.21
CA TYR A 383 4.46 -18.60 27.34
C TYR A 383 4.28 -17.10 27.11
N SER A 384 3.91 -16.38 28.17
CA SER A 384 4.18 -14.94 28.23
C SER A 384 5.31 -14.66 29.21
N PHE A 385 6.21 -13.72 28.86
CA PHE A 385 7.40 -13.44 29.68
C PHE A 385 7.86 -11.98 29.58
N SER A 386 8.72 -11.59 30.57
CA SER A 386 9.45 -10.33 30.58
C SER A 386 10.85 -10.51 30.00
N TYR A 387 11.23 -9.70 29.01
CA TYR A 387 12.61 -9.68 28.52
C TYR A 387 13.65 -9.35 29.62
N ARG A 388 13.24 -8.66 30.69
CA ARG A 388 14.12 -8.37 31.83
C ARG A 388 14.50 -9.62 32.63
N LYS A 389 13.69 -10.67 32.55
CA LYS A 389 13.89 -11.94 33.28
C LYS A 389 14.35 -13.09 32.36
N GLY A 390 14.63 -12.79 31.10
CA GLY A 390 15.10 -13.76 30.12
C GLY A 390 14.00 -14.54 29.42
N ILE A 391 14.33 -15.18 28.30
CA ILE A 391 13.43 -15.99 27.47
C ILE A 391 13.19 -17.32 28.19
N PRO A 392 11.94 -17.87 28.18
CA PRO A 392 11.67 -19.21 28.69
C PRO A 392 12.46 -20.29 27.94
N GLU A 393 12.96 -21.29 28.66
CA GLU A 393 13.67 -22.42 28.07
C GLU A 393 12.69 -23.48 27.55
N ASP A 394 13.07 -24.12 26.45
CA ASP A 394 12.32 -25.27 25.94
C ASP A 394 12.59 -26.53 26.80
N THR A 395 11.57 -26.99 27.49
CA THR A 395 11.65 -28.18 28.36
C THR A 395 11.49 -29.50 27.60
N SER A 396 11.19 -29.48 26.29
CA SER A 396 11.04 -30.69 25.48
C SER A 396 12.36 -31.40 25.17
N GLY A 397 13.48 -30.71 25.34
CA GLY A 397 14.80 -31.20 24.97
C GLY A 397 15.15 -31.01 23.47
N ASN A 398 14.23 -30.48 22.66
CA ASN A 398 14.46 -30.22 21.23
C ASN A 398 15.20 -28.91 20.96
N GLY A 399 15.34 -28.07 21.98
CA GLY A 399 16.15 -26.83 21.95
C GLY A 399 15.58 -25.74 21.04
N GLY A 400 14.26 -25.63 20.90
CA GLY A 400 13.69 -24.66 19.99
C GLY A 400 12.26 -24.25 20.28
N GLY A 401 11.86 -23.16 19.65
CA GLY A 401 10.52 -22.59 19.74
C GLY A 401 10.48 -21.22 19.10
N TYR A 402 9.32 -20.62 19.04
CA TYR A 402 9.13 -19.28 18.50
C TYR A 402 9.11 -18.25 19.62
N VAL A 403 9.84 -17.17 19.44
CA VAL A 403 9.84 -16.03 20.35
C VAL A 403 9.37 -14.79 19.62
N PHE A 404 8.22 -14.27 20.04
CA PHE A 404 7.61 -13.08 19.48
C PHE A 404 7.82 -11.86 20.38
N ASP A 405 8.26 -10.77 19.79
CA ASP A 405 8.47 -9.52 20.51
C ASP A 405 7.24 -8.61 20.38
N CYS A 406 6.48 -8.49 21.47
CA CYS A 406 5.28 -7.64 21.53
C CYS A 406 5.61 -6.15 21.81
N ARG A 407 6.90 -5.74 21.89
CA ARG A 407 7.27 -4.36 22.22
C ARG A 407 7.00 -3.38 21.10
N SER A 408 6.77 -3.85 19.87
CA SER A 408 6.41 -3.05 18.73
C SER A 408 4.98 -2.50 18.80
N THR A 409 4.11 -3.06 19.64
CA THR A 409 2.72 -2.61 19.80
C THR A 409 2.55 -1.62 20.95
N HIS A 410 1.45 -0.88 20.94
CA HIS A 410 1.16 0.15 21.94
C HIS A 410 1.19 -0.40 23.37
N ASN A 411 1.74 0.36 24.31
CA ASN A 411 2.03 -0.10 25.67
C ASN A 411 1.06 0.47 26.70
N PRO A 412 0.06 -0.31 27.20
CA PRO A 412 -0.86 0.15 28.25
C PRO A 412 -0.15 0.57 29.54
N GLY A 413 0.97 -0.08 29.89
CA GLY A 413 1.73 0.20 31.08
C GLY A 413 2.36 1.60 31.18
N ARG A 414 2.26 2.43 30.13
CA ARG A 414 2.62 3.85 30.15
C ARG A 414 1.57 4.72 30.85
N TYR A 415 0.35 4.23 31.01
CA TYR A 415 -0.79 4.98 31.52
C TYR A 415 -1.21 4.48 32.91
N GLU A 416 -1.42 5.39 33.85
CA GLU A 416 -1.72 5.07 35.26
C GLU A 416 -2.89 4.09 35.44
N PRO A 417 -4.02 4.19 34.73
CA PRO A 417 -5.17 3.29 34.93
C PRO A 417 -4.87 1.82 34.67
N TYR A 418 -3.83 1.51 33.88
CA TYR A 418 -3.51 0.14 33.45
C TYR A 418 -2.28 -0.47 34.15
N LYS A 419 -1.51 0.30 34.93
CA LYS A 419 -0.24 -0.14 35.52
C LYS A 419 -0.37 -1.37 36.43
N GLN A 420 -1.49 -1.49 37.15
CA GLN A 420 -1.77 -2.59 38.09
C GLN A 420 -2.54 -3.74 37.45
N LEU A 421 -3.01 -3.56 36.22
CA LEU A 421 -3.78 -4.56 35.48
C LEU A 421 -2.85 -5.42 34.61
N THR A 422 -3.39 -6.51 34.07
CA THR A 422 -2.71 -7.46 33.20
C THR A 422 -3.35 -7.52 31.81
N GLY A 423 -2.76 -8.24 30.89
CA GLY A 423 -3.37 -8.50 29.58
C GLY A 423 -4.61 -9.39 29.59
N LEU A 424 -5.04 -9.87 30.77
CA LEU A 424 -6.29 -10.62 30.97
C LEU A 424 -7.44 -9.75 31.50
N ASP A 425 -7.14 -8.50 31.87
CA ASP A 425 -8.13 -7.59 32.42
C ASP A 425 -8.84 -6.78 31.32
N GLU A 426 -10.17 -6.73 31.38
CA GLU A 426 -11.02 -6.10 30.37
C GLU A 426 -10.60 -4.68 29.94
N PRO A 427 -10.21 -3.75 30.86
CA PRO A 427 -9.76 -2.42 30.44
C PRO A 427 -8.49 -2.44 29.60
N VAL A 428 -7.56 -3.38 29.86
CA VAL A 428 -6.32 -3.55 29.09
C VAL A 428 -6.61 -4.19 27.75
N ILE A 429 -7.50 -5.19 27.71
CA ILE A 429 -7.95 -5.84 26.49
C ILE A 429 -8.54 -4.80 25.54
N ARG A 430 -9.48 -3.98 25.98
CA ARG A 430 -10.09 -2.91 25.18
C ARG A 430 -9.05 -1.93 24.65
N PHE A 431 -8.16 -1.46 25.52
CA PHE A 431 -7.09 -0.54 25.12
C PHE A 431 -6.24 -1.09 23.98
N LEU A 432 -5.87 -2.40 24.05
CA LEU A 432 -5.06 -3.05 23.04
C LEU A 432 -5.82 -3.30 21.72
N GLU A 433 -7.12 -3.61 21.81
CA GLU A 433 -7.97 -3.88 20.64
C GLU A 433 -8.40 -2.60 19.92
N ASP A 434 -8.73 -1.54 20.65
CA ASP A 434 -9.13 -0.25 20.09
C ASP A 434 -8.02 0.39 19.24
N ASP A 435 -6.77 0.21 19.63
CA ASP A 435 -5.59 0.67 18.91
C ASP A 435 -5.33 -0.14 17.62
N GLY A 436 -5.73 -1.41 17.59
CA GLY A 436 -5.63 -2.32 16.45
C GLY A 436 -4.21 -2.83 16.14
N GLU A 437 -3.13 -2.27 16.72
CA GLU A 437 -1.75 -2.71 16.47
C GLU A 437 -1.51 -4.15 16.92
N ILE A 438 -2.02 -4.51 18.11
CA ILE A 438 -1.86 -5.87 18.65
C ILE A 438 -2.64 -6.90 17.82
N LEU A 439 -3.78 -6.53 17.26
CA LEU A 439 -4.57 -7.40 16.39
C LEU A 439 -3.84 -7.69 15.09
N ASN A 440 -3.23 -6.68 14.47
CA ASN A 440 -2.40 -6.84 13.28
C ASN A 440 -1.19 -7.73 13.56
N PHE A 441 -0.54 -7.54 14.70
CA PHE A 441 0.56 -8.39 15.15
C PHE A 441 0.13 -9.85 15.29
N LEU A 442 -1.00 -10.11 16.00
CA LEU A 442 -1.53 -11.45 16.20
C LEU A 442 -1.96 -12.13 14.89
N ASN A 443 -2.53 -11.40 13.93
CA ASN A 443 -2.86 -11.97 12.62
C ASN A 443 -1.63 -12.56 11.91
N GLY A 444 -0.49 -11.88 11.99
CA GLY A 444 0.78 -12.41 11.47
C GLY A 444 1.24 -13.66 12.22
N VAL A 445 1.11 -13.64 13.55
CA VAL A 445 1.47 -14.79 14.41
C VAL A 445 0.56 -15.99 14.15
N TYR A 446 -0.76 -15.80 14.01
CA TYR A 446 -1.72 -16.87 13.71
C TYR A 446 -1.40 -17.56 12.39
N ALA A 447 -1.12 -16.79 11.33
CA ALA A 447 -0.79 -17.36 10.03
C ALA A 447 0.46 -18.28 10.10
N LEU A 448 1.50 -17.82 10.80
CA LEU A 448 2.73 -18.60 11.01
C LEU A 448 2.47 -19.81 11.89
N ALA A 449 1.82 -19.65 13.05
CA ALA A 449 1.56 -20.72 14.00
C ALA A 449 0.68 -21.83 13.41
N ASP A 450 -0.37 -21.46 12.67
CA ASP A 450 -1.26 -22.40 11.98
C ASP A 450 -0.52 -23.31 11.00
N HIS A 451 0.39 -22.70 10.20
CA HIS A 451 1.18 -23.47 9.25
C HIS A 451 2.07 -24.49 9.98
N HIS A 452 2.75 -24.06 11.04
CA HIS A 452 3.66 -24.93 11.78
C HIS A 452 2.94 -26.01 12.58
N VAL A 453 1.85 -25.70 13.27
CA VAL A 453 1.04 -26.68 14.00
C VAL A 453 0.51 -27.76 13.05
N ARG A 454 -0.04 -27.37 11.89
CA ARG A 454 -0.50 -28.33 10.87
C ARG A 454 0.64 -29.24 10.40
N ARG A 455 1.82 -28.68 10.19
CA ARG A 455 2.99 -29.40 9.72
C ARG A 455 3.54 -30.35 10.79
N TYR A 456 3.52 -29.94 12.07
CA TYR A 456 3.94 -30.74 13.20
C TYR A 456 3.00 -31.94 13.41
N ILE A 457 1.67 -31.73 13.32
CA ILE A 457 0.67 -32.81 13.36
C ILE A 457 0.93 -33.82 12.23
N GLN A 458 1.11 -33.36 10.98
CA GLN A 458 1.37 -34.22 9.83
C GLN A 458 2.65 -35.03 9.95
N ARG A 459 3.68 -34.52 10.63
CA ARG A 459 4.96 -35.20 10.84
C ARG A 459 5.02 -36.03 12.13
N GLY A 460 3.97 -36.04 12.93
CA GLY A 460 3.93 -36.74 14.19
C GLY A 460 4.85 -36.15 15.26
N PHE A 461 5.16 -34.86 15.20
CA PHE A 461 5.85 -34.16 16.27
C PHE A 461 4.90 -33.96 17.45
N THR A 462 5.47 -33.96 18.64
CA THR A 462 4.70 -34.10 19.88
C THR A 462 4.83 -32.90 20.81
N SER A 463 5.76 -31.97 20.51
CA SER A 463 5.94 -30.74 21.28
C SER A 463 6.26 -29.57 20.36
N LEU A 464 5.66 -28.38 20.63
CA LEU A 464 5.92 -27.12 19.96
C LEU A 464 5.78 -26.00 20.99
N MET A 465 6.68 -25.01 20.96
CA MET A 465 6.69 -23.90 21.91
C MET A 465 6.52 -22.56 21.21
N PHE A 466 5.70 -21.67 21.79
CA PHE A 466 5.55 -20.26 21.41
C PHE A 466 5.73 -19.37 22.65
N CYS A 467 6.56 -18.35 22.53
CA CYS A 467 6.83 -17.41 23.60
C CYS A 467 6.50 -15.98 23.17
N PHE A 468 5.84 -15.24 24.02
CA PHE A 468 5.51 -13.82 23.81
C PHE A 468 6.21 -12.96 24.85
N GLY A 469 7.09 -12.04 24.40
CA GLY A 469 7.86 -11.17 25.26
C GLY A 469 7.44 -9.72 25.17
N CYS A 470 7.34 -9.05 26.32
CA CYS A 470 7.30 -7.61 26.39
C CYS A 470 8.22 -7.11 27.51
N THR A 471 8.35 -5.78 27.73
CA THR A 471 9.29 -5.24 28.70
C THR A 471 9.03 -5.74 30.12
N GLY A 472 7.77 -5.71 30.56
CA GLY A 472 7.36 -6.12 31.92
C GLY A 472 6.72 -7.51 32.01
N GLY A 473 6.39 -8.14 30.90
CA GLY A 473 5.69 -9.44 30.90
C GLY A 473 4.27 -9.39 31.42
N GLN A 474 3.60 -8.22 31.43
CA GLN A 474 2.36 -8.00 32.17
C GLN A 474 1.13 -7.79 31.27
N HIS A 475 1.25 -7.02 30.21
CA HIS A 475 0.10 -6.62 29.38
C HIS A 475 0.11 -7.31 28.01
N ARG A 476 0.89 -6.79 27.04
CA ARG A 476 0.94 -7.21 25.64
C ARG A 476 1.31 -8.66 25.44
N SER A 477 2.32 -9.15 26.16
CA SER A 477 2.75 -10.54 26.10
C SER A 477 1.69 -11.50 26.67
N VAL A 478 1.02 -11.12 27.74
CA VAL A 478 -0.04 -11.91 28.39
C VAL A 478 -1.24 -12.01 27.44
N TYR A 479 -1.71 -10.87 26.92
CA TYR A 479 -2.79 -10.83 25.94
C TYR A 479 -2.48 -11.70 24.72
N SER A 480 -1.29 -11.52 24.12
CA SER A 480 -0.92 -12.26 22.90
C SER A 480 -0.77 -13.76 23.13
N ALA A 481 -0.20 -14.19 24.25
CA ALA A 481 -0.05 -15.61 24.60
C ALA A 481 -1.42 -16.28 24.80
N GLN A 482 -2.32 -15.63 25.53
CA GLN A 482 -3.68 -16.13 25.78
C GLN A 482 -4.43 -16.34 24.46
N HIS A 483 -4.44 -15.32 23.60
CA HIS A 483 -5.17 -15.37 22.35
C HIS A 483 -4.59 -16.40 21.35
N LEU A 484 -3.26 -16.59 21.28
CA LEU A 484 -2.71 -17.64 20.44
C LEU A 484 -3.09 -19.02 20.96
N ALA A 485 -3.03 -19.25 22.27
CA ALA A 485 -3.37 -20.53 22.86
C ALA A 485 -4.82 -20.93 22.59
N GLU A 486 -5.76 -20.01 22.79
CA GLU A 486 -7.18 -20.20 22.48
C GLU A 486 -7.42 -20.44 20.99
N HIS A 487 -6.76 -19.66 20.11
CA HIS A 487 -6.84 -19.83 18.68
C HIS A 487 -6.42 -21.24 18.24
N LEU A 488 -5.26 -21.71 18.69
CA LEU A 488 -4.73 -23.03 18.32
C LEU A 488 -5.61 -24.18 18.86
N HIS A 489 -6.04 -24.07 20.11
CA HIS A 489 -6.95 -25.04 20.71
C HIS A 489 -8.29 -25.12 19.95
N ASN A 490 -8.88 -23.97 19.65
CA ASN A 490 -10.17 -23.89 18.95
C ASN A 490 -10.08 -24.40 17.51
N LYS A 491 -9.01 -24.08 16.82
CA LYS A 491 -8.83 -24.42 15.40
C LYS A 491 -8.41 -25.85 15.16
N PHE A 492 -7.52 -26.41 15.99
CA PHE A 492 -6.94 -27.72 15.77
C PHE A 492 -7.42 -28.79 16.76
N GLY A 493 -8.13 -28.39 17.80
CA GLY A 493 -8.60 -29.32 18.84
C GLY A 493 -7.46 -29.95 19.66
N ILE A 494 -6.24 -29.43 19.61
CA ILE A 494 -5.06 -29.92 20.29
C ILE A 494 -4.99 -29.44 21.73
N GLU A 495 -4.19 -30.17 22.55
CA GLU A 495 -3.86 -29.74 23.89
C GLU A 495 -2.90 -28.56 23.86
N VAL A 496 -3.19 -27.48 24.63
CA VAL A 496 -2.36 -26.32 24.74
C VAL A 496 -2.14 -25.95 26.20
N HIS A 497 -0.87 -25.86 26.58
CA HIS A 497 -0.44 -25.40 27.89
C HIS A 497 -0.09 -23.93 27.85
N ILE A 498 -0.72 -23.11 28.70
CA ILE A 498 -0.48 -21.68 28.80
C ILE A 498 0.22 -21.37 30.11
N THR A 499 1.31 -20.60 30.06
CA THR A 499 2.02 -20.11 31.24
C THR A 499 2.29 -18.62 31.14
N HIS A 500 1.64 -17.83 31.99
CA HIS A 500 1.94 -16.43 32.19
C HIS A 500 2.95 -16.28 33.32
N ARG A 501 4.23 -16.31 32.95
CA ARG A 501 5.33 -16.46 33.90
C ARG A 501 5.37 -15.39 34.99
N GLU A 502 5.13 -14.13 34.60
CA GLU A 502 5.24 -13.00 35.53
C GLU A 502 4.00 -12.83 36.43
N GLN A 503 2.87 -13.45 36.08
CA GLN A 503 1.63 -13.51 36.86
C GLN A 503 1.53 -14.79 37.70
N ASN A 504 2.46 -15.74 37.49
CA ASN A 504 2.44 -17.05 38.11
C ASN A 504 1.12 -17.82 37.83
N ILE A 505 0.60 -17.67 36.59
CA ILE A 505 -0.63 -18.35 36.14
C ILE A 505 -0.24 -19.40 35.12
N SER A 506 -0.75 -20.62 35.31
CA SER A 506 -0.64 -21.71 34.35
C SER A 506 -1.99 -22.41 34.16
N SER A 507 -2.33 -22.73 32.93
CA SER A 507 -3.58 -23.45 32.60
C SER A 507 -3.37 -24.42 31.44
N VAL A 508 -4.27 -25.38 31.29
CA VAL A 508 -4.25 -26.39 30.22
C VAL A 508 -5.60 -26.38 29.52
N LEU A 509 -5.58 -26.15 28.21
CA LEU A 509 -6.71 -26.36 27.31
C LEU A 509 -6.63 -27.80 26.79
N GLN A 510 -7.48 -28.68 27.32
CA GLN A 510 -7.48 -30.13 27.02
C GLN A 510 -7.89 -30.38 25.56
N ALA A 511 -7.27 -31.36 24.89
CA ALA A 511 -7.63 -31.73 23.54
C ALA A 511 -9.14 -32.02 23.41
N LYS A 512 -9.76 -31.55 22.35
CA LYS A 512 -11.16 -31.86 22.03
C LYS A 512 -11.24 -33.32 21.59
N ARG A 513 -12.08 -34.13 22.26
CA ARG A 513 -12.31 -35.54 21.92
C ARG A 513 -13.11 -35.68 20.62
#